data_76c3564f7d0f8ba933634f8b5e509fe1
#
_entry.id   76c3564f7d0f8ba933634f8b5e509fe1
#
_cell.length_a   1.000
_cell.length_b   1.000
_cell.length_c   1.000
_cell.angle_alpha   90.00
_cell.angle_beta   90.00
_cell.angle_gamma   90.00
#
_symmetry.space_group_name_H-M   'P 1'
#
loop_
_entity.id
_entity.type
_entity.pdbx_description
1 polymer ?
#
loop_
_entity_poly.entity_id
_entity_poly.type
_entity_poly.pdbx_seq_one_letter_code
_entity_poly.pdbx_strand_id
1 'polypeptide(L)'
;MEAGLKVGIYEEGSVLNILYQGVTSGWYPPLIFLGIGAMTDFSALISNPKLMLVGAAAQFGIFGAYMTALAIGFDPMQAGAIGIIGGADGPTAIFLSSKLAPNLMGAIAVSAYSYMALVPVIQPPIMRLLTSKNERLIRMKPPRAVSHTEKVMFPIIGLLLTCFLVPSGLPLLGMLFFGNLLKESGVTRRLANTASGPLIDTITILLGLTVGASTQASEFLTTDSLWIFGLGAFSFIIATASGVIFVKIFNIFLKKGNKINPLIGATGLSAVPMASRVCNEIATKYDPKNHVLNYCMSSNISGVIGSAVAAGVLISFLG
;
A
#
# COMPACT_ATOMS: atom_id res chain seq x y z
N MET A 1 -29.26 -29.80 27.17
CA MET A 1 -28.61 -28.64 26.49
C MET A 1 -27.62 -29.24 25.52
N GLU A 2 -28.01 -29.39 24.27
CA GLU A 2 -27.07 -29.71 23.19
C GLU A 2 -26.15 -28.50 23.02
N ALA A 3 -24.92 -28.63 23.41
CA ALA A 3 -23.88 -27.68 23.02
C ALA A 3 -23.64 -27.87 21.51
N GLY A 4 -24.50 -27.29 20.70
CA GLY A 4 -24.32 -27.27 19.26
C GLY A 4 -22.95 -26.71 18.95
N LEU A 5 -22.17 -27.40 18.12
CA LEU A 5 -20.85 -26.97 17.72
C LEU A 5 -20.95 -25.65 16.95
N LYS A 6 -20.49 -24.54 17.54
CA LYS A 6 -20.48 -23.22 16.90
C LYS A 6 -19.31 -23.16 15.92
N VAL A 7 -19.58 -23.10 14.62
CA VAL A 7 -18.57 -23.21 13.54
C VAL A 7 -18.51 -22.01 12.61
N GLY A 8 -19.53 -21.14 12.61
CA GLY A 8 -19.63 -20.02 11.67
C GLY A 8 -18.75 -18.82 12.04
N ILE A 9 -18.27 -18.06 11.04
CA ILE A 9 -17.46 -16.84 11.27
C ILE A 9 -18.29 -15.73 11.95
N TYR A 10 -19.60 -15.70 11.72
CA TYR A 10 -20.53 -14.74 12.33
C TYR A 10 -21.21 -15.30 13.59
N GLU A 11 -20.90 -16.55 13.97
CA GLU A 11 -21.48 -17.20 15.13
C GLU A 11 -20.68 -16.89 16.38
N GLU A 12 -21.24 -16.09 17.28
CA GLU A 12 -20.57 -15.67 18.52
C GLU A 12 -20.03 -16.85 19.33
N GLY A 13 -18.76 -16.76 19.70
CA GLY A 13 -18.04 -17.78 20.48
C GLY A 13 -17.47 -18.93 19.64
N SER A 14 -17.63 -18.94 18.31
CA SER A 14 -16.88 -19.84 17.46
C SER A 14 -15.40 -19.42 17.36
N VAL A 15 -14.51 -20.36 17.08
CA VAL A 15 -13.07 -20.06 16.90
C VAL A 15 -12.87 -19.10 15.76
N LEU A 16 -13.56 -19.27 14.64
CA LEU A 16 -13.47 -18.36 13.48
C LEU A 16 -13.95 -16.95 13.82
N ASN A 17 -15.03 -16.82 14.61
CA ASN A 17 -15.50 -15.51 15.07
C ASN A 17 -14.49 -14.80 15.97
N ILE A 18 -13.88 -15.52 16.91
CA ILE A 18 -12.82 -14.96 17.78
C ILE A 18 -11.65 -14.45 16.93
N LEU A 19 -11.19 -15.22 15.96
CA LEU A 19 -10.12 -14.79 15.06
C LEU A 19 -10.56 -13.59 14.18
N TYR A 20 -11.80 -13.59 13.72
CA TYR A 20 -12.35 -12.51 12.90
C TYR A 20 -12.45 -11.17 13.65
N GLN A 21 -12.55 -11.20 14.98
CA GLN A 21 -12.48 -9.97 15.78
C GLN A 21 -11.19 -9.19 15.57
N GLY A 22 -10.09 -9.85 15.22
CA GLY A 22 -8.85 -9.17 14.84
C GLY A 22 -8.96 -8.31 13.58
N VAL A 23 -9.87 -8.69 12.66
CA VAL A 23 -10.20 -7.91 11.47
C VAL A 23 -11.17 -6.79 11.81
N THR A 24 -12.31 -7.12 12.43
CA THR A 24 -13.38 -6.15 12.73
C THR A 24 -12.97 -5.09 13.74
N SER A 25 -12.17 -5.45 14.73
CA SER A 25 -11.57 -4.51 15.69
C SER A 25 -10.41 -3.72 15.09
N GLY A 26 -9.86 -4.17 13.95
CA GLY A 26 -8.85 -3.44 13.18
C GLY A 26 -7.43 -3.50 13.74
N TRP A 27 -7.05 -4.53 14.54
CA TRP A 27 -5.69 -4.63 15.07
C TRP A 27 -4.73 -5.49 14.24
N TYR A 28 -5.20 -6.36 13.34
CA TYR A 28 -4.33 -7.10 12.43
C TYR A 28 -3.53 -6.20 11.49
N PRO A 29 -4.13 -5.21 10.78
CA PRO A 29 -3.39 -4.34 9.90
C PRO A 29 -2.24 -3.58 10.56
N PRO A 30 -2.40 -2.94 11.75
CA PRO A 30 -1.30 -2.33 12.48
C PRO A 30 -0.14 -3.30 12.78
N LEU A 31 -0.42 -4.55 13.16
CA LEU A 31 0.62 -5.55 13.39
C LEU A 31 1.36 -5.97 12.11
N ILE A 32 0.65 -6.01 10.98
CA ILE A 32 1.29 -6.20 9.68
C ILE A 32 2.21 -5.00 9.36
N PHE A 33 1.76 -3.77 9.62
CA PHE A 33 2.58 -2.57 9.44
C PHE A 33 3.83 -2.55 10.33
N LEU A 34 3.74 -3.09 11.56
CA LEU A 34 4.91 -3.31 12.41
C LEU A 34 5.95 -4.21 11.72
N GLY A 35 5.50 -5.32 11.16
CA GLY A 35 6.37 -6.25 10.43
C GLY A 35 6.94 -5.61 9.16
N ILE A 36 6.12 -4.92 8.36
CA ILE A 36 6.57 -4.17 7.18
C ILE A 36 7.64 -3.14 7.56
N GLY A 37 7.43 -2.39 8.65
CA GLY A 37 8.42 -1.43 9.17
C GLY A 37 9.74 -2.08 9.52
N ALA A 38 9.70 -3.23 10.20
CA ALA A 38 10.89 -3.99 10.57
C ALA A 38 11.62 -4.61 9.36
N MET A 39 10.90 -4.92 8.26
CA MET A 39 11.50 -5.38 7.00
C MET A 39 12.10 -4.23 6.19
N THR A 40 11.52 -3.05 6.27
CA THR A 40 11.80 -1.94 5.36
C THR A 40 13.19 -1.32 5.61
N ASP A 41 13.89 -1.00 4.53
CA ASP A 41 15.08 -0.14 4.54
C ASP A 41 14.72 1.21 3.92
N PHE A 42 14.60 2.23 4.75
CA PHE A 42 14.30 3.58 4.31
C PHE A 42 15.50 4.33 3.70
N SER A 43 16.68 3.73 3.66
CA SER A 43 17.90 4.38 3.13
C SER A 43 17.71 4.94 1.72
N ALA A 44 17.04 4.19 0.84
CA ALA A 44 16.78 4.64 -0.52
C ALA A 44 15.88 5.89 -0.55
N LEU A 45 14.90 5.98 0.36
CA LEU A 45 13.99 7.12 0.48
C LEU A 45 14.70 8.33 1.11
N ILE A 46 15.48 8.12 2.16
CA ILE A 46 16.28 9.16 2.83
C ILE A 46 17.31 9.75 1.86
N SER A 47 17.93 8.91 1.02
CA SER A 47 18.92 9.36 0.03
C SER A 47 18.30 10.16 -1.13
N ASN A 48 17.04 9.87 -1.47
CA ASN A 48 16.32 10.50 -2.58
C ASN A 48 14.89 10.95 -2.17
N PRO A 49 14.74 11.96 -1.32
CA PRO A 49 13.43 12.38 -0.80
C PRO A 49 12.46 12.85 -1.88
N LYS A 50 12.95 13.22 -3.07
CA LYS A 50 12.11 13.55 -4.24
C LYS A 50 11.20 12.40 -4.66
N LEU A 51 11.60 11.15 -4.40
CA LEU A 51 10.81 9.97 -4.71
C LEU A 51 9.59 9.81 -3.80
N MET A 52 9.54 10.53 -2.66
CA MET A 52 8.31 10.63 -1.85
C MET A 52 7.17 11.27 -2.63
N LEU A 53 7.47 12.26 -3.46
CA LEU A 53 6.46 12.92 -4.29
C LEU A 53 5.87 11.98 -5.35
N VAL A 54 6.64 10.99 -5.79
CA VAL A 54 6.17 9.98 -6.74
C VAL A 54 5.12 9.07 -6.07
N GLY A 55 5.37 8.63 -4.84
CA GLY A 55 4.39 7.88 -4.05
C GLY A 55 3.13 8.69 -3.78
N ALA A 56 3.28 9.97 -3.44
CA ALA A 56 2.14 10.87 -3.25
C ALA A 56 1.31 11.03 -4.54
N ALA A 57 1.95 11.15 -5.70
CA ALA A 57 1.25 11.26 -6.99
C ALA A 57 0.47 9.99 -7.36
N ALA A 58 0.95 8.81 -6.99
CA ALA A 58 0.21 7.57 -7.22
C ALA A 58 -1.10 7.50 -6.41
N GLN A 59 -1.21 8.23 -5.28
CA GLN A 59 -2.45 8.29 -4.49
C GLN A 59 -3.62 8.96 -5.23
N PHE A 60 -3.39 9.60 -6.37
CA PHE A 60 -4.49 10.04 -7.24
C PHE A 60 -5.41 8.89 -7.66
N GLY A 61 -4.92 7.65 -7.66
CA GLY A 61 -5.75 6.46 -7.85
C GLY A 61 -6.82 6.30 -6.80
N ILE A 62 -6.49 6.55 -5.52
CA ILE A 62 -7.43 6.48 -4.39
C ILE A 62 -8.53 7.53 -4.57
N PHE A 63 -8.15 8.79 -4.77
CA PHE A 63 -9.11 9.88 -4.91
C PHE A 63 -9.91 9.79 -6.20
N GLY A 64 -9.31 9.30 -7.30
CA GLY A 64 -10.02 9.05 -8.55
C GLY A 64 -11.12 7.99 -8.41
N ALA A 65 -10.82 6.88 -7.73
CA ALA A 65 -11.82 5.85 -7.44
C ALA A 65 -12.88 6.35 -6.45
N TYR A 66 -12.50 7.11 -5.44
CA TYR A 66 -13.42 7.75 -4.49
C TYR A 66 -14.46 8.61 -5.22
N MET A 67 -13.99 9.53 -6.05
CA MET A 67 -14.88 10.42 -6.83
C MET A 67 -15.78 9.65 -7.80
N THR A 68 -15.26 8.59 -8.40
CA THR A 68 -16.04 7.76 -9.34
C THR A 68 -17.08 6.92 -8.57
N ALA A 69 -16.74 6.38 -7.40
CA ALA A 69 -17.69 5.66 -6.55
C ALA A 69 -18.85 6.55 -6.10
N LEU A 70 -18.57 7.80 -5.71
CA LEU A 70 -19.61 8.80 -5.41
C LEU A 70 -20.49 9.08 -6.62
N ALA A 71 -19.92 9.21 -7.81
CA ALA A 71 -20.69 9.47 -9.03
C ALA A 71 -21.60 8.30 -9.44
N ILE A 72 -21.25 7.07 -9.05
CA ILE A 72 -22.07 5.86 -9.28
C ILE A 72 -23.22 5.75 -8.26
N GLY A 73 -23.10 6.42 -7.10
CA GLY A 73 -24.15 6.46 -6.08
C GLY A 73 -23.83 5.75 -4.76
N PHE A 74 -22.57 5.35 -4.54
CA PHE A 74 -22.13 4.89 -3.22
C PHE A 74 -22.13 6.06 -2.22
N ASP A 75 -22.45 5.76 -0.96
CA ASP A 75 -22.33 6.78 0.07
C ASP A 75 -20.86 7.17 0.32
N PRO A 76 -20.57 8.36 0.91
CA PRO A 76 -19.22 8.83 1.08
C PRO A 76 -18.29 7.89 1.86
N MET A 77 -18.82 7.17 2.88
CA MET A 77 -18.02 6.22 3.66
C MET A 77 -17.66 4.99 2.83
N GLN A 78 -18.64 4.42 2.12
CA GLN A 78 -18.43 3.31 1.20
C GLN A 78 -17.48 3.70 0.06
N ALA A 79 -17.68 4.87 -0.54
CA ALA A 79 -16.80 5.39 -1.59
C ALA A 79 -15.37 5.56 -1.11
N GLY A 80 -15.16 6.04 0.14
CA GLY A 80 -13.84 6.14 0.75
C GLY A 80 -13.18 4.77 0.93
N ALA A 81 -13.94 3.79 1.41
CA ALA A 81 -13.47 2.42 1.58
C ALA A 81 -13.16 1.73 0.23
N ILE A 82 -13.91 2.01 -0.82
CA ILE A 82 -13.63 1.52 -2.19
C ILE A 82 -12.39 2.21 -2.77
N GLY A 83 -12.30 3.52 -2.59
CA GLY A 83 -11.21 4.33 -3.13
C GLY A 83 -9.82 3.84 -2.72
N ILE A 84 -9.68 3.38 -1.47
CA ILE A 84 -8.38 2.95 -0.92
C ILE A 84 -7.76 1.76 -1.68
N ILE A 85 -8.54 0.99 -2.42
CA ILE A 85 -8.03 -0.09 -3.29
C ILE A 85 -6.97 0.44 -4.24
N GLY A 86 -7.10 1.70 -4.70
CA GLY A 86 -6.14 2.38 -5.56
C GLY A 86 -4.75 2.56 -4.98
N GLY A 87 -4.60 2.50 -3.65
CA GLY A 87 -3.30 2.49 -2.98
C GLY A 87 -2.53 1.18 -3.15
N ALA A 88 -3.20 0.11 -3.58
CA ALA A 88 -2.67 -1.24 -3.69
C ALA A 88 -2.04 -1.76 -2.38
N ASP A 89 -2.73 -1.50 -1.27
CA ASP A 89 -2.31 -1.81 0.10
C ASP A 89 -3.42 -2.61 0.80
N GLY A 90 -3.28 -3.95 0.81
CA GLY A 90 -4.27 -4.85 1.37
C GLY A 90 -4.59 -4.58 2.84
N PRO A 91 -3.58 -4.51 3.73
CA PRO A 91 -3.79 -4.18 5.14
C PRO A 91 -4.48 -2.83 5.36
N THR A 92 -4.08 -1.80 4.63
CA THR A 92 -4.72 -0.47 4.70
C THR A 92 -6.17 -0.53 4.21
N ALA A 93 -6.45 -1.28 3.14
CA ALA A 93 -7.81 -1.46 2.63
C ALA A 93 -8.73 -2.12 3.66
N ILE A 94 -8.24 -3.15 4.36
CA ILE A 94 -8.98 -3.81 5.43
C ILE A 94 -9.17 -2.87 6.61
N PHE A 95 -8.13 -2.16 7.03
CA PHE A 95 -8.21 -1.21 8.15
C PHE A 95 -9.26 -0.12 7.89
N LEU A 96 -9.23 0.47 6.70
CA LEU A 96 -10.18 1.54 6.36
C LEU A 96 -11.61 1.00 6.21
N SER A 97 -11.79 -0.10 5.49
CA SER A 97 -13.13 -0.68 5.27
C SER A 97 -13.75 -1.20 6.56
N SER A 98 -12.98 -1.73 7.50
CA SER A 98 -13.50 -2.13 8.83
C SER A 98 -14.07 -0.96 9.62
N LYS A 99 -13.65 0.28 9.32
CA LYS A 99 -14.12 1.51 9.98
C LYS A 99 -15.26 2.19 9.22
N LEU A 100 -15.13 2.32 7.90
CA LEU A 100 -16.05 3.10 7.07
C LEU A 100 -17.17 2.26 6.40
N ALA A 101 -16.89 1.02 6.04
CA ALA A 101 -17.84 0.17 5.32
C ALA A 101 -17.65 -1.32 5.66
N PRO A 102 -17.95 -1.75 6.90
CA PRO A 102 -17.76 -3.14 7.33
C PRO A 102 -18.52 -4.16 6.46
N ASN A 103 -19.67 -3.78 5.94
CA ASN A 103 -20.48 -4.60 5.04
C ASN A 103 -19.82 -4.88 3.68
N LEU A 104 -18.94 -4.00 3.20
CA LEU A 104 -18.22 -4.15 1.92
C LEU A 104 -16.78 -4.66 2.11
N MET A 105 -16.33 -4.87 3.36
CA MET A 105 -14.96 -5.18 3.68
C MET A 105 -14.45 -6.44 2.96
N GLY A 106 -15.26 -7.51 2.88
CA GLY A 106 -14.88 -8.74 2.18
C GLY A 106 -14.59 -8.50 0.71
N ALA A 107 -15.49 -7.83 0.00
CA ALA A 107 -15.35 -7.52 -1.42
C ALA A 107 -14.14 -6.57 -1.67
N ILE A 108 -13.95 -5.57 -0.81
CA ILE A 108 -12.82 -4.62 -0.88
C ILE A 108 -11.49 -5.34 -0.65
N ALA A 109 -11.41 -6.21 0.35
CA ALA A 109 -10.19 -6.96 0.66
C ALA A 109 -9.80 -7.89 -0.50
N VAL A 110 -10.74 -8.69 -1.00
CA VAL A 110 -10.50 -9.59 -2.14
C VAL A 110 -10.09 -8.80 -3.38
N SER A 111 -10.75 -7.67 -3.66
CA SER A 111 -10.41 -6.78 -4.77
C SER A 111 -8.97 -6.26 -4.63
N ALA A 112 -8.60 -5.69 -3.45
CA ALA A 112 -7.29 -5.14 -3.21
C ALA A 112 -6.17 -6.18 -3.39
N TYR A 113 -6.29 -7.37 -2.79
CA TYR A 113 -5.29 -8.43 -2.93
C TYR A 113 -5.23 -8.99 -4.35
N SER A 114 -6.38 -9.12 -5.04
CA SER A 114 -6.42 -9.58 -6.42
C SER A 114 -5.67 -8.64 -7.36
N TYR A 115 -5.85 -7.33 -7.21
CA TYR A 115 -5.14 -6.35 -8.03
C TYR A 115 -3.66 -6.26 -7.70
N MET A 116 -3.28 -6.43 -6.45
CA MET A 116 -1.86 -6.58 -6.09
C MET A 116 -1.21 -7.76 -6.83
N ALA A 117 -1.89 -8.91 -6.89
CA ALA A 117 -1.41 -10.08 -7.63
C ALA A 117 -1.35 -9.85 -9.16
N LEU A 118 -2.23 -8.99 -9.70
CA LEU A 118 -2.30 -8.66 -11.12
C LEU A 118 -1.35 -7.54 -11.56
N VAL A 119 -0.56 -6.97 -10.66
CA VAL A 119 0.46 -5.94 -10.98
C VAL A 119 1.31 -6.30 -12.19
N PRO A 120 1.88 -7.52 -12.31
CA PRO A 120 2.74 -7.88 -13.44
C PRO A 120 2.00 -7.89 -14.79
N VAL A 121 0.68 -7.97 -14.77
CA VAL A 121 -0.16 -8.00 -15.98
C VAL A 121 -0.65 -6.60 -16.33
N ILE A 122 -1.12 -5.83 -15.34
CA ILE A 122 -1.78 -4.54 -15.54
C ILE A 122 -0.77 -3.40 -15.80
N GLN A 123 0.34 -3.36 -15.05
CA GLN A 123 1.28 -2.23 -15.12
C GLN A 123 2.08 -2.17 -16.44
N PRO A 124 2.64 -3.25 -17.00
CA PRO A 124 3.50 -3.17 -18.17
C PRO A 124 2.87 -2.50 -19.39
N PRO A 125 1.61 -2.78 -19.78
CA PRO A 125 0.96 -2.09 -20.87
C PRO A 125 0.86 -0.58 -20.65
N ILE A 126 0.46 -0.16 -19.44
CA ILE A 126 0.29 1.26 -19.08
C ILE A 126 1.65 1.97 -19.12
N MET A 127 2.68 1.36 -18.52
CA MET A 127 4.03 1.91 -18.50
C MET A 127 4.59 2.09 -19.92
N ARG A 128 4.36 1.10 -20.80
CA ARG A 128 4.82 1.16 -22.18
C ARG A 128 4.05 2.21 -23.01
N LEU A 129 2.76 2.35 -22.77
CA LEU A 129 1.92 3.34 -23.44
C LEU A 129 2.34 4.77 -23.07
N LEU A 130 2.61 5.02 -21.80
CA LEU A 130 2.89 6.35 -21.27
C LEU A 130 4.36 6.77 -21.35
N THR A 131 5.29 5.87 -21.70
CA THR A 131 6.72 6.21 -21.78
C THR A 131 7.30 5.92 -23.16
N SER A 132 8.16 6.82 -23.64
CA SER A 132 8.95 6.62 -24.87
C SER A 132 10.18 5.71 -24.62
N LYS A 133 10.75 5.15 -25.70
CA LYS A 133 11.98 4.35 -25.61
C LYS A 133 13.13 5.15 -24.97
N ASN A 134 13.27 6.42 -25.33
CA ASN A 134 14.32 7.29 -24.80
C ASN A 134 14.16 7.57 -23.31
N GLU A 135 12.92 7.71 -22.82
CA GLU A 135 12.63 7.92 -21.41
C GLU A 135 12.98 6.68 -20.56
N ARG A 136 12.76 5.48 -21.11
CA ARG A 136 13.08 4.20 -20.43
C ARG A 136 14.58 3.98 -20.27
N LEU A 137 15.40 4.62 -21.12
CA LEU A 137 16.86 4.55 -21.07
C LEU A 137 17.50 5.55 -20.09
N ILE A 138 16.71 6.39 -19.41
CA ILE A 138 17.22 7.33 -18.42
C ILE A 138 17.85 6.55 -17.27
N ARG A 139 19.18 6.72 -17.09
CA ARG A 139 19.93 6.19 -15.94
C ARG A 139 19.98 7.23 -14.84
N MET A 140 19.64 6.81 -13.64
CA MET A 140 19.70 7.68 -12.46
C MET A 140 21.07 7.64 -11.80
N LYS A 141 21.43 8.74 -11.13
CA LYS A 141 22.66 8.80 -10.34
C LYS A 141 22.57 7.87 -9.14
N PRO A 142 23.68 7.20 -8.75
CA PRO A 142 23.69 6.37 -7.55
C PRO A 142 23.17 7.13 -6.32
N PRO A 143 22.43 6.48 -5.43
CA PRO A 143 21.99 7.09 -4.18
C PRO A 143 23.21 7.40 -3.30
N ARG A 144 23.12 8.47 -2.49
CA ARG A 144 24.16 8.77 -1.50
C ARG A 144 24.14 7.75 -0.36
N ALA A 145 25.28 7.58 0.29
CA ALA A 145 25.34 6.85 1.54
C ALA A 145 24.49 7.56 2.63
N VAL A 146 23.77 6.78 3.42
CA VAL A 146 22.94 7.25 4.54
C VAL A 146 23.61 6.83 5.84
N SER A 147 23.77 7.77 6.77
CA SER A 147 24.38 7.50 8.08
C SER A 147 23.42 6.72 8.98
N HIS A 148 23.96 6.01 9.97
CA HIS A 148 23.17 5.30 10.97
C HIS A 148 22.23 6.25 11.74
N THR A 149 22.70 7.44 12.08
CA THR A 149 21.90 8.46 12.76
C THR A 149 20.70 8.88 11.94
N GLU A 150 20.86 9.09 10.62
CA GLU A 150 19.73 9.40 9.73
C GLU A 150 18.70 8.27 9.70
N LYS A 151 19.15 7.00 9.69
CA LYS A 151 18.27 5.83 9.70
C LYS A 151 17.45 5.73 10.98
N VAL A 152 18.02 6.03 12.14
CA VAL A 152 17.33 6.01 13.44
C VAL A 152 16.41 7.21 13.60
N MET A 153 16.85 8.40 13.16
CA MET A 153 16.06 9.63 13.29
C MET A 153 14.86 9.67 12.36
N PHE A 154 14.95 9.04 11.18
CA PHE A 154 13.88 9.06 10.18
C PHE A 154 12.55 8.52 10.72
N PRO A 155 12.45 7.31 11.32
CA PRO A 155 11.20 6.80 11.85
C PRO A 155 10.68 7.62 13.05
N ILE A 156 11.56 8.21 13.86
CA ILE A 156 11.15 9.09 14.98
C ILE A 156 10.48 10.35 14.44
N ILE A 157 11.12 11.01 13.47
CA ILE A 157 10.55 12.22 12.82
C ILE A 157 9.26 11.87 12.09
N GLY A 158 9.23 10.74 11.35
CA GLY A 158 8.03 10.28 10.67
C GLY A 158 6.86 10.01 11.62
N LEU A 159 7.12 9.39 12.76
CA LEU A 159 6.13 9.16 13.81
C LEU A 159 5.56 10.48 14.35
N LEU A 160 6.44 11.44 14.70
CA LEU A 160 6.01 12.75 15.20
C LEU A 160 5.19 13.52 14.16
N LEU A 161 5.63 13.53 12.90
CA LEU A 161 4.87 14.16 11.81
C LEU A 161 3.49 13.51 11.64
N THR A 162 3.39 12.18 11.76
CA THR A 162 2.11 11.47 11.70
C THR A 162 1.18 11.91 12.84
N CYS A 163 1.69 12.00 14.07
CA CYS A 163 0.91 12.45 15.22
C CYS A 163 0.30 13.83 15.02
N PHE A 164 1.04 14.76 14.41
CA PHE A 164 0.60 16.14 14.22
C PHE A 164 -0.26 16.33 12.95
N LEU A 165 0.06 15.66 11.85
CA LEU A 165 -0.58 15.91 10.56
C LEU A 165 -1.77 15.00 10.30
N VAL A 166 -1.69 13.72 10.69
CA VAL A 166 -2.70 12.69 10.39
C VAL A 166 -2.88 11.75 11.58
N PRO A 167 -3.46 12.22 12.71
CA PRO A 167 -3.61 11.39 13.92
C PRO A 167 -4.36 10.08 13.67
N SER A 168 -5.39 10.09 12.82
CA SER A 168 -6.19 8.90 12.48
C SER A 168 -5.40 7.83 11.71
N GLY A 169 -4.26 8.20 11.09
CA GLY A 169 -3.33 7.27 10.45
C GLY A 169 -2.32 6.64 11.43
N LEU A 170 -2.28 7.09 12.68
CA LEU A 170 -1.30 6.65 13.68
C LEU A 170 -1.29 5.13 13.93
N PRO A 171 -2.41 4.40 13.96
CA PRO A 171 -2.36 2.95 14.12
C PRO A 171 -1.51 2.25 13.05
N LEU A 172 -1.55 2.69 11.82
CA LEU A 172 -0.77 2.11 10.71
C LEU A 172 0.66 2.68 10.67
N LEU A 173 0.77 4.00 10.53
CA LEU A 173 2.06 4.67 10.38
C LEU A 173 2.91 4.60 11.65
N GLY A 174 2.28 4.67 12.82
CA GLY A 174 2.96 4.52 14.10
C GLY A 174 3.62 3.15 14.23
N MET A 175 2.91 2.10 13.85
CA MET A 175 3.46 0.74 13.86
C MET A 175 4.51 0.53 12.78
N LEU A 176 4.36 1.14 11.59
CA LEU A 176 5.39 1.14 10.54
C LEU A 176 6.70 1.73 11.05
N PHE A 177 6.64 2.95 11.60
CA PHE A 177 7.83 3.65 12.09
C PHE A 177 8.40 2.99 13.33
N PHE A 178 7.56 2.46 14.23
CA PHE A 178 8.03 1.71 15.39
C PHE A 178 8.75 0.42 14.98
N GLY A 179 8.21 -0.34 14.03
CA GLY A 179 8.87 -1.53 13.48
C GLY A 179 10.23 -1.21 12.87
N ASN A 180 10.33 -0.12 12.14
CA ASN A 180 11.59 0.34 11.58
C ASN A 180 12.59 0.76 12.65
N LEU A 181 12.13 1.45 13.70
CA LEU A 181 12.97 1.82 14.83
C LEU A 181 13.52 0.60 15.58
N LEU A 182 12.72 -0.46 15.73
CA LEU A 182 13.20 -1.74 16.30
C LEU A 182 14.39 -2.31 15.52
N LYS A 183 14.37 -2.17 14.19
CA LYS A 183 15.45 -2.63 13.31
C LYS A 183 16.67 -1.71 13.38
N GLU A 184 16.47 -0.42 13.15
CA GLU A 184 17.56 0.53 12.95
C GLU A 184 18.25 0.94 14.26
N SER A 185 17.59 0.77 15.42
CA SER A 185 18.22 1.01 16.73
C SER A 185 19.44 0.12 16.99
N GLY A 186 19.49 -1.06 16.36
CA GLY A 186 20.56 -2.05 16.55
C GLY A 186 20.49 -2.85 17.87
N VAL A 187 19.81 -2.34 18.90
CA VAL A 187 19.71 -3.00 20.23
C VAL A 187 18.53 -3.98 20.31
N THR A 188 17.49 -3.79 19.51
CA THR A 188 16.28 -4.63 19.48
C THR A 188 16.21 -5.58 18.27
N ARG A 189 17.37 -5.95 17.72
CA ARG A 189 17.46 -6.77 16.51
C ARG A 189 16.65 -8.08 16.59
N ARG A 190 16.62 -8.75 17.77
CA ARG A 190 15.81 -9.96 17.97
C ARG A 190 14.31 -9.68 17.81
N LEU A 191 13.81 -8.58 18.34
CA LEU A 191 12.40 -8.18 18.21
C LEU A 191 12.06 -7.79 16.77
N ALA A 192 12.95 -7.08 16.11
CA ALA A 192 12.80 -6.74 14.68
C ALA A 192 12.70 -8.01 13.80
N ASN A 193 13.54 -9.03 14.06
CA ASN A 193 13.47 -10.30 13.34
C ASN A 193 12.17 -11.06 13.62
N THR A 194 11.67 -11.02 14.86
CA THR A 194 10.36 -11.62 15.19
C THR A 194 9.23 -10.89 14.47
N ALA A 195 9.26 -9.56 14.46
CA ALA A 195 8.24 -8.74 13.82
C ALA A 195 8.22 -8.92 12.30
N SER A 196 9.40 -8.96 11.66
CA SER A 196 9.57 -9.05 10.19
C SER A 196 9.43 -10.46 9.60
N GLY A 197 9.27 -11.47 10.42
CA GLY A 197 9.09 -12.86 10.00
C GLY A 197 7.92 -13.51 10.75
N PRO A 198 8.15 -14.21 11.88
CA PRO A 198 7.11 -15.02 12.52
C PRO A 198 5.82 -14.26 12.83
N LEU A 199 5.90 -13.01 13.30
CA LEU A 199 4.71 -12.23 13.65
C LEU A 199 3.91 -11.85 12.41
N ILE A 200 4.54 -11.22 11.41
CA ILE A 200 3.85 -10.78 10.19
C ILE A 200 3.26 -11.98 9.44
N ASP A 201 3.97 -13.11 9.37
CA ASP A 201 3.49 -14.32 8.70
C ASP A 201 2.26 -14.88 9.43
N THR A 202 2.31 -15.00 10.77
CA THR A 202 1.19 -15.46 11.57
C THR A 202 -0.05 -14.57 11.39
N ILE A 203 0.12 -13.26 11.51
CA ILE A 203 -1.00 -12.32 11.36
C ILE A 203 -1.54 -12.34 9.92
N THR A 204 -0.69 -12.50 8.91
CA THR A 204 -1.11 -12.60 7.51
C THR A 204 -1.93 -13.87 7.26
N ILE A 205 -1.55 -15.00 7.87
CA ILE A 205 -2.31 -16.27 7.79
C ILE A 205 -3.68 -16.08 8.44
N LEU A 206 -3.73 -15.53 9.66
CA LEU A 206 -4.99 -15.31 10.39
C LEU A 206 -5.91 -14.36 9.63
N LEU A 207 -5.36 -13.27 9.07
CA LEU A 207 -6.10 -12.30 8.28
C LEU A 207 -6.63 -12.93 7.00
N GLY A 208 -5.80 -13.66 6.26
CA GLY A 208 -6.22 -14.34 5.03
C GLY A 208 -7.29 -15.39 5.27
N LEU A 209 -7.15 -16.18 6.34
CA LEU A 209 -8.15 -17.18 6.73
C LEU A 209 -9.51 -16.54 7.07
N THR A 210 -9.48 -15.49 7.90
CA THR A 210 -10.72 -14.85 8.38
C THR A 210 -11.41 -14.02 7.30
N VAL A 211 -10.66 -13.27 6.49
CA VAL A 211 -11.22 -12.55 5.33
C VAL A 211 -11.76 -13.52 4.29
N GLY A 212 -11.03 -14.61 4.00
CA GLY A 212 -11.53 -15.65 3.10
C GLY A 212 -12.83 -16.30 3.60
N ALA A 213 -12.89 -16.62 4.89
CA ALA A 213 -14.09 -17.20 5.50
C ALA A 213 -15.28 -16.21 5.57
N SER A 214 -15.03 -14.91 5.61
CA SER A 214 -16.09 -13.88 5.61
C SER A 214 -16.70 -13.66 4.21
N THR A 215 -16.07 -14.16 3.16
CA THR A 215 -16.54 -13.99 1.79
C THR A 215 -17.64 -14.97 1.47
N GLN A 216 -18.88 -14.62 1.82
CA GLN A 216 -20.06 -15.43 1.50
C GLN A 216 -20.61 -15.10 0.11
N ALA A 217 -21.12 -16.11 -0.61
CA ALA A 217 -21.66 -15.94 -1.96
C ALA A 217 -22.80 -14.92 -2.02
N SER A 218 -23.64 -14.86 -0.97
CA SER A 218 -24.76 -13.92 -0.86
C SER A 218 -24.32 -12.45 -0.77
N GLU A 219 -23.15 -12.18 -0.21
CA GLU A 219 -22.59 -10.82 -0.06
C GLU A 219 -21.59 -10.49 -1.16
N PHE A 220 -20.92 -11.51 -1.69
CA PHE A 220 -19.87 -11.34 -2.68
C PHE A 220 -20.37 -11.27 -4.12
N LEU A 221 -21.44 -12.01 -4.46
CA LEU A 221 -22.04 -12.02 -5.80
C LEU A 221 -23.17 -10.98 -5.93
N THR A 222 -22.88 -9.75 -5.53
CA THR A 222 -23.82 -8.62 -5.62
C THR A 222 -23.37 -7.64 -6.71
N THR A 223 -24.32 -6.79 -7.16
CA THR A 223 -23.98 -5.69 -8.11
C THR A 223 -22.91 -4.76 -7.54
N ASP A 224 -22.98 -4.49 -6.23
CA ASP A 224 -22.00 -3.63 -5.56
C ASP A 224 -20.59 -4.22 -5.60
N SER A 225 -20.46 -5.53 -5.40
CA SER A 225 -19.17 -6.22 -5.52
C SER A 225 -18.60 -6.13 -6.93
N LEU A 226 -19.41 -6.25 -7.97
CA LEU A 226 -18.99 -6.08 -9.36
C LEU A 226 -18.48 -4.64 -9.61
N TRP A 227 -19.17 -3.64 -9.06
CA TRP A 227 -18.70 -2.25 -9.10
C TRP A 227 -17.39 -2.06 -8.36
N ILE A 228 -17.23 -2.66 -7.16
CA ILE A 228 -16.00 -2.61 -6.38
C ILE A 228 -14.83 -3.18 -7.18
N PHE A 229 -15.00 -4.32 -7.85
CA PHE A 229 -13.98 -4.87 -8.74
C PHE A 229 -13.68 -3.95 -9.92
N GLY A 230 -14.69 -3.44 -10.61
CA GLY A 230 -14.50 -2.51 -11.72
C GLY A 230 -13.73 -1.23 -11.31
N LEU A 231 -14.15 -0.63 -10.18
CA LEU A 231 -13.51 0.55 -9.61
C LEU A 231 -12.09 0.28 -9.12
N GLY A 232 -11.83 -0.91 -8.57
CA GLY A 232 -10.50 -1.35 -8.19
C GLY A 232 -9.54 -1.39 -9.39
N ALA A 233 -9.95 -2.00 -10.50
CA ALA A 233 -9.18 -2.01 -11.75
C ALA A 233 -8.91 -0.59 -12.26
N PHE A 234 -9.94 0.23 -12.31
CA PHE A 234 -9.87 1.61 -12.75
C PHE A 234 -8.92 2.46 -11.88
N SER A 235 -9.05 2.35 -10.56
CA SER A 235 -8.17 3.06 -9.63
C SER A 235 -6.71 2.68 -9.81
N PHE A 236 -6.44 1.40 -10.07
CA PHE A 236 -5.09 0.89 -10.27
C PHE A 236 -4.45 1.43 -11.57
N ILE A 237 -5.25 1.56 -12.62
CA ILE A 237 -4.84 2.18 -13.89
C ILE A 237 -4.51 3.66 -13.65
N ILE A 238 -5.38 4.40 -12.95
CA ILE A 238 -5.17 5.82 -12.64
C ILE A 238 -3.90 5.99 -11.79
N ALA A 239 -3.74 5.20 -10.73
CA ALA A 239 -2.59 5.29 -9.85
C ALA A 239 -1.26 5.06 -10.60
N THR A 240 -1.21 4.03 -11.44
CA THR A 240 -0.04 3.75 -12.29
C THR A 240 0.23 4.90 -13.26
N ALA A 241 -0.83 5.38 -13.95
CA ALA A 241 -0.72 6.44 -14.92
C ALA A 241 -0.31 7.78 -14.29
N SER A 242 -0.93 8.16 -13.19
CA SER A 242 -0.64 9.42 -12.48
C SER A 242 0.80 9.49 -12.00
N GLY A 243 1.33 8.39 -11.43
CA GLY A 243 2.72 8.32 -11.01
C GLY A 243 3.70 8.49 -12.19
N VAL A 244 3.46 7.81 -13.32
CA VAL A 244 4.28 7.94 -14.53
C VAL A 244 4.20 9.35 -15.09
N ILE A 245 3.01 9.91 -15.24
CA ILE A 245 2.78 11.27 -15.78
C ILE A 245 3.43 12.30 -14.85
N PHE A 246 3.28 12.15 -13.54
CA PHE A 246 3.91 13.03 -12.56
C PHE A 246 5.43 13.09 -12.75
N VAL A 247 6.10 11.95 -12.89
CA VAL A 247 7.56 11.93 -13.11
C VAL A 247 7.93 12.60 -14.43
N LYS A 248 7.12 12.46 -15.49
CA LYS A 248 7.35 13.16 -16.77
C LYS A 248 7.25 14.68 -16.61
N ILE A 249 6.20 15.16 -15.93
CA ILE A 249 6.01 16.59 -15.65
C ILE A 249 7.16 17.09 -14.75
N PHE A 250 7.51 16.34 -13.70
CA PHE A 250 8.57 16.70 -12.79
C PHE A 250 9.94 16.79 -13.49
N ASN A 251 10.19 15.93 -14.48
CA ASN A 251 11.39 15.95 -15.31
C ASN A 251 11.54 17.21 -16.19
N ILE A 252 10.45 17.96 -16.42
CA ILE A 252 10.52 19.26 -17.15
C ILE A 252 11.31 20.27 -16.30
N PHE A 253 11.14 20.22 -14.99
CA PHE A 253 11.82 21.13 -14.04
C PHE A 253 13.24 20.67 -13.67
N LEU A 254 13.64 19.44 -14.04
CA LEU A 254 14.93 18.88 -13.69
C LEU A 254 15.98 19.08 -14.81
N LYS A 255 17.23 19.40 -14.42
CA LYS A 255 18.36 19.48 -15.36
C LYS A 255 18.63 18.10 -15.99
N LYS A 256 19.15 18.07 -17.23
CA LYS A 256 19.41 16.84 -18.01
C LYS A 256 20.12 15.71 -17.24
N GLY A 257 21.06 16.01 -16.35
CA GLY A 257 21.80 15.00 -15.56
C GLY A 257 21.08 14.49 -14.29
N ASN A 258 19.91 15.03 -13.94
CA ASN A 258 19.18 14.72 -12.70
C ASN A 258 17.76 14.17 -12.96
N LYS A 259 17.45 13.82 -14.20
CA LYS A 259 16.14 13.29 -14.58
C LYS A 259 15.86 11.94 -13.92
N ILE A 260 14.61 11.73 -13.53
CA ILE A 260 14.12 10.48 -12.98
C ILE A 260 13.59 9.62 -14.13
N ASN A 261 13.85 8.32 -14.10
CA ASN A 261 13.27 7.40 -15.08
C ASN A 261 11.74 7.33 -14.85
N PRO A 262 10.89 7.68 -15.84
CA PRO A 262 9.44 7.71 -15.67
C PRO A 262 8.81 6.37 -15.32
N LEU A 263 9.48 5.25 -15.62
CA LEU A 263 9.02 3.92 -15.20
C LEU A 263 8.86 3.82 -13.67
N ILE A 264 9.69 4.54 -12.91
CA ILE A 264 9.64 4.56 -11.43
C ILE A 264 8.30 5.14 -10.94
N GLY A 265 7.67 6.00 -11.73
CA GLY A 265 6.34 6.54 -11.42
C GLY A 265 5.29 5.46 -11.16
N ALA A 266 5.34 4.37 -11.92
CA ALA A 266 4.43 3.24 -11.73
C ALA A 266 4.61 2.50 -10.40
N THR A 267 5.71 2.73 -9.69
CA THR A 267 6.01 2.05 -8.41
C THR A 267 5.60 2.85 -7.19
N GLY A 268 4.92 3.98 -7.36
CA GLY A 268 4.35 4.77 -6.26
C GLY A 268 3.16 4.11 -5.54
N LEU A 269 2.77 2.93 -5.96
CA LEU A 269 1.77 2.08 -5.30
C LEU A 269 2.41 1.29 -4.16
N SER A 270 1.61 0.88 -3.17
CA SER A 270 2.07 0.11 -2.01
C SER A 270 2.32 -1.39 -2.31
N ALA A 271 2.23 -1.84 -3.56
CA ALA A 271 2.45 -3.24 -3.94
C ALA A 271 3.94 -3.64 -3.89
N VAL A 272 4.49 -3.71 -2.70
CA VAL A 272 5.90 -4.08 -2.41
C VAL A 272 6.04 -5.60 -2.39
N PRO A 273 7.04 -6.18 -3.04
CA PRO A 273 8.04 -5.63 -3.98
C PRO A 273 7.65 -5.79 -5.45
N MET A 274 6.41 -6.19 -5.77
CA MET A 274 5.99 -6.63 -7.11
C MET A 274 6.13 -5.52 -8.15
N ALA A 275 5.59 -4.31 -7.86
CA ALA A 275 5.67 -3.18 -8.77
C ALA A 275 7.13 -2.79 -9.07
N SER A 276 8.00 -2.85 -8.08
CA SER A 276 9.44 -2.56 -8.22
C SER A 276 10.16 -3.57 -9.11
N ARG A 277 9.82 -4.87 -9.00
CA ARG A 277 10.39 -5.91 -9.86
C ARG A 277 9.94 -5.74 -11.31
N VAL A 278 8.66 -5.54 -11.54
CA VAL A 278 8.10 -5.29 -12.88
C VAL A 278 8.75 -4.08 -13.55
N CYS A 279 8.91 -2.98 -12.80
CA CYS A 279 9.58 -1.79 -13.30
C CYS A 279 11.03 -2.08 -13.70
N ASN A 280 11.78 -2.77 -12.85
CA ASN A 280 13.17 -3.13 -13.11
C ASN A 280 13.31 -4.08 -14.31
N GLU A 281 12.42 -5.05 -14.46
CA GLU A 281 12.40 -5.96 -15.62
C GLU A 281 12.16 -5.19 -16.93
N ILE A 282 11.24 -4.22 -16.92
CA ILE A 282 11.03 -3.39 -18.10
C ILE A 282 12.28 -2.55 -18.39
N ALA A 283 12.86 -1.89 -17.40
CA ALA A 283 14.05 -1.06 -17.60
C ALA A 283 15.23 -1.87 -18.15
N THR A 284 15.54 -3.03 -17.56
CA THR A 284 16.64 -3.90 -17.97
C THR A 284 16.41 -4.56 -19.33
N LYS A 285 15.15 -4.76 -19.75
CA LYS A 285 14.82 -5.22 -21.11
C LYS A 285 15.25 -4.25 -22.19
N TYR A 286 15.20 -2.93 -21.92
CA TYR A 286 15.63 -1.88 -22.87
C TYR A 286 17.13 -1.56 -22.72
N ASP A 287 17.68 -1.62 -21.51
CA ASP A 287 19.09 -1.42 -21.22
C ASP A 287 19.52 -2.33 -20.05
N PRO A 288 20.23 -3.46 -20.34
CA PRO A 288 20.64 -4.43 -19.31
C PRO A 288 21.48 -3.86 -18.17
N LYS A 289 22.06 -2.68 -18.34
CA LYS A 289 22.86 -1.97 -17.30
C LYS A 289 22.02 -0.95 -16.50
N ASN A 290 20.75 -0.77 -16.82
CA ASN A 290 19.88 0.21 -16.15
C ASN A 290 19.07 -0.43 -15.03
N HIS A 291 19.71 -0.68 -13.90
CA HIS A 291 19.08 -1.23 -12.71
C HIS A 291 18.38 -0.13 -11.91
N VAL A 292 17.05 -0.09 -11.97
CA VAL A 292 16.23 0.93 -11.28
C VAL A 292 15.61 0.43 -9.97
N LEU A 293 15.86 -0.82 -9.58
CA LEU A 293 15.19 -1.49 -8.46
C LEU A 293 15.22 -0.68 -7.16
N ASN A 294 16.37 -0.17 -6.75
CA ASN A 294 16.50 0.59 -5.50
C ASN A 294 15.66 1.87 -5.49
N TYR A 295 15.55 2.54 -6.64
CA TYR A 295 14.72 3.74 -6.77
C TYR A 295 13.23 3.38 -6.79
N CYS A 296 12.88 2.26 -7.43
CA CYS A 296 11.54 1.71 -7.41
C CYS A 296 11.11 1.34 -6.00
N MET A 297 11.97 0.70 -5.21
CA MET A 297 11.72 0.38 -3.81
C MET A 297 11.48 1.64 -2.98
N SER A 298 12.24 2.70 -3.20
CA SER A 298 12.04 3.99 -2.53
C SER A 298 10.67 4.59 -2.82
N SER A 299 10.27 4.64 -4.10
CA SER A 299 8.94 5.12 -4.50
C SER A 299 7.82 4.24 -3.95
N ASN A 300 8.03 2.94 -3.93
CA ASN A 300 7.07 1.96 -3.44
C ASN A 300 6.83 2.08 -1.92
N ILE A 301 7.90 2.26 -1.13
CA ILE A 301 7.83 2.55 0.30
C ILE A 301 7.08 3.87 0.55
N SER A 302 7.33 4.89 -0.27
CA SER A 302 6.56 6.14 -0.22
C SER A 302 5.07 5.91 -0.48
N GLY A 303 4.73 4.94 -1.35
CA GLY A 303 3.36 4.49 -1.58
C GLY A 303 2.70 3.90 -0.33
N VAL A 304 3.43 3.09 0.45
CA VAL A 304 2.94 2.54 1.74
C VAL A 304 2.59 3.65 2.72
N ILE A 305 3.49 4.63 2.85
CA ILE A 305 3.23 5.81 3.70
C ILE A 305 2.04 6.60 3.14
N GLY A 306 1.98 6.80 1.82
CA GLY A 306 0.93 7.54 1.13
C GLY A 306 -0.46 6.93 1.31
N SER A 307 -0.59 5.60 1.16
CA SER A 307 -1.86 4.88 1.36
C SER A 307 -2.35 4.97 2.80
N ALA A 308 -1.44 4.82 3.78
CA ALA A 308 -1.78 4.93 5.20
C ALA A 308 -2.15 6.38 5.59
N VAL A 309 -1.48 7.39 5.02
CA VAL A 309 -1.87 8.81 5.17
C VAL A 309 -3.25 9.03 4.56
N ALA A 310 -3.51 8.54 3.35
CA ALA A 310 -4.81 8.68 2.69
C ALA A 310 -5.93 8.02 3.51
N ALA A 311 -5.69 6.83 4.07
CA ALA A 311 -6.64 6.17 4.97
C ALA A 311 -6.92 7.02 6.22
N GLY A 312 -5.88 7.55 6.86
CA GLY A 312 -6.03 8.45 8.01
C GLY A 312 -6.84 9.71 7.68
N VAL A 313 -6.58 10.32 6.53
CA VAL A 313 -7.35 11.49 6.03
C VAL A 313 -8.81 11.10 5.81
N LEU A 314 -9.09 9.99 5.12
CA LEU A 314 -10.46 9.53 4.87
C LEU A 314 -11.21 9.24 6.18
N ILE A 315 -10.56 8.62 7.17
CA ILE A 315 -11.16 8.42 8.50
C ILE A 315 -11.46 9.75 9.19
N SER A 316 -10.56 10.73 9.09
CA SER A 316 -10.75 12.04 9.75
C SER A 316 -11.90 12.84 9.17
N PHE A 317 -12.22 12.65 7.87
CA PHE A 317 -13.27 13.43 7.20
C PHE A 317 -14.60 12.68 7.07
N LEU A 318 -14.58 11.35 7.07
CA LEU A 318 -15.76 10.51 6.79
C LEU A 318 -16.20 9.65 7.98
N GLY A 319 -15.28 9.40 8.95
CA GLY A 319 -15.49 8.51 10.10
C GLY A 319 -16.01 9.19 11.36
#